data_38ecfaef163af81ef009998c2a13adbb
#
_entry.id   38ecfaef163af81ef009998c2a13adbb
#
_cell.length_a   1.000
_cell.length_b   1.000
_cell.length_c   1.000
_cell.angle_alpha   90.00
_cell.angle_beta   90.00
_cell.angle_gamma   90.00
#
_symmetry.space_group_name_H-M   'P 1'
#
loop_
_entity.id
_entity.type
_entity.pdbx_description
1 polymer ?
#
loop_
_entity_poly.entity_id
_entity_poly.type
_entity_poly.pdbx_seq_one_letter_code
_entity_poly.pdbx_strand_id
1 'polypeptide(L)'
;MQTNPIKSPFKIGETQTLEVDHLSKIGAFLVLPDHPDKGTVLLPKREGGDGCAPGDQLPVFVYLDSEDRPIATARQPKIEMGQIRPLKVVSVTRIGAFLDWGLEKDLLLPFHEQTIRVQTGREYLVALYLDKTGRPCATMKVYERLKADAPYAVGDWVRGYIYNINPNVGAFVAVDYQYHGLIPRQNLSRDIHVATQIKARVTEIRRRDHRLILSPHKQGYKMINTDGAVVMKKLKAAGGFLPYGDKTAPAVINQEFGLSKSAFKRAIGHLQKRGKLRIERDGLHLIS
;
A
#
# COMPACT_ATOMS: atom_id res chain seq x y z
N MET A 1 -1.72 -8.83 35.60
CA MET A 1 -0.34 -8.37 35.87
C MET A 1 -0.13 -7.09 35.08
N GLN A 2 0.07 -5.95 35.76
CA GLN A 2 0.48 -4.70 35.11
C GLN A 2 1.96 -4.87 34.74
N THR A 3 2.25 -5.09 33.47
CA THR A 3 3.63 -5.04 32.98
C THR A 3 4.07 -3.60 32.96
N ASN A 4 5.09 -3.24 33.73
CA ASN A 4 5.73 -1.94 33.65
C ASN A 4 6.26 -1.75 32.22
N PRO A 5 6.16 -0.52 31.65
CA PRO A 5 6.71 -0.27 30.32
C PRO A 5 8.22 -0.49 30.31
N ILE A 6 8.73 -1.08 29.24
CA ILE A 6 10.16 -1.32 29.03
C ILE A 6 10.86 0.05 28.97
N LYS A 7 11.66 0.32 29.99
CA LYS A 7 12.50 1.53 30.03
C LYS A 7 13.85 1.18 29.42
N SER A 8 14.09 1.65 28.21
CA SER A 8 15.37 1.51 27.52
C SER A 8 15.95 2.88 27.20
N PRO A 9 17.23 3.13 27.39
CA PRO A 9 17.88 4.33 26.89
C PRO A 9 18.02 4.31 25.36
N PHE A 10 17.97 3.11 24.75
CA PHE A 10 18.06 2.92 23.30
C PHE A 10 16.69 3.09 22.64
N LYS A 11 16.69 3.62 21.42
CA LYS A 11 15.48 3.78 20.61
C LYS A 11 15.08 2.43 20.02
N ILE A 12 14.07 1.80 20.64
CA ILE A 12 13.55 0.51 20.18
C ILE A 12 12.79 0.69 18.86
N GLY A 13 13.10 -0.13 17.85
CA GLY A 13 12.47 -0.09 16.52
C GLY A 13 13.13 0.90 15.56
N GLU A 14 14.32 1.42 15.87
CA GLU A 14 15.06 2.37 15.05
C GLU A 14 16.52 1.93 14.85
N THR A 15 17.06 2.28 13.69
CA THR A 15 18.51 2.22 13.45
C THR A 15 19.17 3.43 14.11
N GLN A 16 20.24 3.18 14.87
CA GLN A 16 20.99 4.21 15.57
C GLN A 16 22.47 3.85 15.61
N THR A 17 23.36 4.83 15.66
CA THR A 17 24.80 4.60 15.79
C THR A 17 25.13 4.39 17.25
N LEU A 18 25.73 3.24 17.57
CA LEU A 18 26.20 2.88 18.90
C LEU A 18 27.71 2.58 18.86
N GLU A 19 28.38 2.75 19.98
CA GLU A 19 29.81 2.50 20.13
C GLU A 19 30.05 1.15 20.85
N VAL A 20 31.04 0.41 20.39
CA VAL A 20 31.49 -0.85 21.04
C VAL A 20 32.20 -0.52 22.33
N ASP A 21 31.63 -0.86 23.45
CA ASP A 21 32.24 -0.72 24.78
C ASP A 21 33.24 -1.86 25.05
N HIS A 22 32.75 -3.10 24.97
CA HIS A 22 33.61 -4.28 25.17
C HIS A 22 33.11 -5.50 24.40
N LEU A 23 33.98 -6.46 24.22
CA LEU A 23 33.68 -7.73 23.55
C LEU A 23 33.47 -8.85 24.57
N SER A 24 32.64 -9.81 24.22
CA SER A 24 32.35 -11.01 24.99
C SER A 24 32.36 -12.28 24.11
N LYS A 25 32.19 -13.45 24.75
CA LYS A 25 32.07 -14.73 24.04
C LYS A 25 30.81 -14.78 23.13
N ILE A 26 29.74 -14.02 23.44
CA ILE A 26 28.44 -14.04 22.75
C ILE A 26 28.27 -12.91 21.73
N GLY A 27 29.12 -11.86 21.80
CA GLY A 27 29.05 -10.71 20.92
C GLY A 27 29.68 -9.46 21.49
N ALA A 28 29.41 -8.32 20.92
CA ALA A 28 29.83 -7.01 21.38
C ALA A 28 28.74 -6.36 22.24
N PHE A 29 29.13 -5.69 23.31
CA PHE A 29 28.26 -4.83 24.08
C PHE A 29 28.44 -3.38 23.60
N LEU A 30 27.32 -2.74 23.26
CA LEU A 30 27.30 -1.40 22.68
C LEU A 30 26.70 -0.42 23.66
N VAL A 31 27.19 0.82 23.65
CA VAL A 31 26.71 1.97 24.43
C VAL A 31 26.27 3.12 23.56
N LEU A 32 25.52 4.05 24.13
CA LEU A 32 25.27 5.34 23.48
C LEU A 32 26.57 6.17 23.57
N PRO A 33 27.09 6.69 22.42
CA PRO A 33 28.37 7.43 22.43
C PRO A 33 28.37 8.62 23.39
N ASP A 34 27.24 9.37 23.47
CA ASP A 34 27.12 10.55 24.33
C ASP A 34 26.75 10.20 25.80
N HIS A 35 26.35 8.96 26.07
CA HIS A 35 25.84 8.52 27.38
C HIS A 35 26.20 7.08 27.69
N PRO A 36 27.50 6.73 27.80
CA PRO A 36 27.92 5.34 28.06
C PRO A 36 27.48 4.81 29.41
N ASP A 37 27.18 5.71 30.35
CA ASP A 37 26.70 5.38 31.71
C ASP A 37 25.26 4.86 31.75
N LYS A 38 24.47 5.03 30.66
CA LYS A 38 23.06 4.62 30.63
C LYS A 38 22.83 3.13 30.39
N GLY A 39 23.89 2.35 30.28
CA GLY A 39 23.84 0.89 30.12
C GLY A 39 24.23 0.42 28.73
N THR A 40 24.23 -0.90 28.54
CA THR A 40 24.71 -1.56 27.33
C THR A 40 23.61 -2.34 26.65
N VAL A 41 23.75 -2.55 25.33
CA VAL A 41 22.92 -3.46 24.51
C VAL A 41 23.82 -4.48 23.82
N LEU A 42 23.43 -5.75 23.82
CA LEU A 42 24.17 -6.82 23.15
C LEU A 42 23.96 -6.79 21.64
N LEU A 43 25.05 -6.81 20.88
CA LEU A 43 25.08 -7.15 19.45
C LEU A 43 25.64 -8.56 19.31
N PRO A 44 24.84 -9.61 19.11
CA PRO A 44 25.33 -10.98 19.00
C PRO A 44 26.30 -11.16 17.82
N LYS A 45 27.25 -12.11 17.94
CA LYS A 45 28.21 -12.41 16.85
C LYS A 45 27.52 -12.67 15.52
N ARG A 46 26.50 -13.53 15.51
CA ARG A 46 25.69 -13.86 14.30
C ARG A 46 24.87 -12.70 13.73
N GLU A 47 24.71 -11.63 14.49
CA GLU A 47 23.94 -10.43 14.12
C GLU A 47 24.85 -9.25 13.73
N GLY A 48 26.16 -9.49 13.58
CA GLY A 48 27.15 -8.48 13.17
C GLY A 48 28.16 -8.09 14.27
N GLY A 49 28.08 -8.71 15.46
CA GLY A 49 29.01 -8.43 16.54
C GLY A 49 30.35 -9.19 16.44
N ASP A 50 30.64 -9.84 15.32
CA ASP A 50 31.91 -10.49 15.05
C ASP A 50 32.83 -9.58 14.25
N GLY A 51 34.13 -9.51 14.65
CA GLY A 51 35.12 -8.69 13.92
C GLY A 51 35.15 -7.19 14.26
N CYS A 52 34.32 -6.70 15.20
CA CYS A 52 34.41 -5.33 15.69
C CYS A 52 35.40 -5.21 16.87
N ALA A 53 35.83 -3.98 17.13
CA ALA A 53 36.76 -3.63 18.20
C ALA A 53 36.14 -2.57 19.14
N PRO A 54 36.54 -2.53 20.44
CA PRO A 54 36.18 -1.46 21.35
C PRO A 54 36.48 -0.08 20.74
N GLY A 55 35.52 0.85 20.83
CA GLY A 55 35.58 2.18 20.22
C GLY A 55 35.02 2.26 18.81
N ASP A 56 34.70 1.15 18.12
CA ASP A 56 34.07 1.17 16.83
C ASP A 56 32.62 1.72 16.94
N GLN A 57 32.25 2.61 16.02
CA GLN A 57 30.88 3.12 15.89
C GLN A 57 30.11 2.36 14.82
N LEU A 58 29.04 1.69 15.20
CA LEU A 58 28.27 0.80 14.35
C LEU A 58 26.84 1.27 14.20
N PRO A 59 26.31 1.37 12.96
CA PRO A 59 24.88 1.56 12.72
C PRO A 59 24.17 0.22 13.00
N VAL A 60 23.35 0.18 14.04
CA VAL A 60 22.62 -1.02 14.46
C VAL A 60 21.15 -0.73 14.68
N PHE A 61 20.31 -1.68 14.35
CA PHE A 61 18.89 -1.65 14.68
C PHE A 61 18.70 -2.28 16.06
N VAL A 62 17.93 -1.60 16.93
CA VAL A 62 17.64 -2.10 18.28
C VAL A 62 16.20 -2.56 18.39
N TYR A 63 15.99 -3.80 18.84
CA TYR A 63 14.68 -4.41 19.04
C TYR A 63 14.65 -5.22 20.32
N LEU A 64 13.61 -6.02 20.56
CA LEU A 64 13.48 -6.84 21.76
C LEU A 64 13.63 -8.33 21.44
N ASP A 65 14.44 -9.04 22.22
CA ASP A 65 14.57 -10.50 22.16
C ASP A 65 13.32 -11.22 22.71
N SER A 66 13.36 -12.55 22.79
CA SER A 66 12.25 -13.37 23.30
C SER A 66 11.92 -13.16 24.78
N GLU A 67 12.82 -12.56 25.53
CA GLU A 67 12.65 -12.24 26.97
C GLU A 67 12.36 -10.74 27.18
N ASP A 68 12.02 -10.00 26.09
CA ASP A 68 11.75 -8.56 26.09
C ASP A 68 12.94 -7.69 26.54
N ARG A 69 14.17 -8.17 26.34
CA ARG A 69 15.38 -7.38 26.57
C ARG A 69 15.82 -6.69 25.30
N PRO A 70 16.31 -5.43 25.36
CA PRO A 70 16.90 -4.77 24.20
C PRO A 70 18.08 -5.59 23.65
N ILE A 71 18.07 -5.77 22.33
CA ILE A 71 19.14 -6.46 21.58
C ILE A 71 19.38 -5.70 20.26
N ALA A 72 20.63 -5.66 19.82
CA ALA A 72 21.04 -4.98 18.59
C ALA A 72 21.31 -6.00 17.47
N THR A 73 21.10 -5.54 16.22
CA THR A 73 21.48 -6.27 15.02
C THR A 73 22.05 -5.31 13.97
N ALA A 74 23.06 -5.76 13.22
CA ALA A 74 23.53 -5.06 12.03
C ALA A 74 22.69 -5.37 10.78
N ARG A 75 21.71 -6.30 10.87
CA ARG A 75 20.78 -6.58 9.78
C ARG A 75 19.81 -5.41 9.62
N GLN A 76 19.50 -5.09 8.39
CA GLN A 76 18.52 -4.07 8.08
C GLN A 76 17.11 -4.69 8.08
N PRO A 77 16.20 -4.24 8.98
CA PRO A 77 14.82 -4.72 8.98
C PRO A 77 14.06 -4.20 7.75
N LYS A 78 12.96 -4.88 7.39
CA LYS A 78 12.09 -4.45 6.29
C LYS A 78 11.24 -3.21 6.64
N ILE A 79 11.14 -2.87 7.92
CA ILE A 79 10.39 -1.72 8.44
C ILE A 79 11.03 -1.20 9.72
N GLU A 80 11.04 0.12 9.86
CA GLU A 80 11.49 0.83 11.05
C GLU A 80 10.37 1.73 11.61
N MET A 81 10.59 2.28 12.79
CA MET A 81 9.66 3.20 13.43
C MET A 81 9.34 4.40 12.51
N GLY A 82 8.06 4.74 12.42
CA GLY A 82 7.59 5.81 11.55
C GLY A 82 7.45 5.45 10.06
N GLN A 83 7.87 4.26 9.65
CA GLN A 83 7.70 3.79 8.28
C GLN A 83 6.40 3.00 8.10
N ILE A 84 5.93 2.95 6.86
CA ILE A 84 4.82 2.13 6.39
C ILE A 84 5.35 1.23 5.28
N ARG A 85 5.23 -0.10 5.43
CA ARG A 85 5.73 -1.10 4.46
C ARG A 85 4.78 -2.27 4.33
N PRO A 86 4.72 -2.94 3.18
CA PRO A 86 4.08 -4.25 3.08
C PRO A 86 4.96 -5.30 3.75
N LEU A 87 4.36 -6.09 4.66
CA LEU A 87 5.03 -7.22 5.29
C LEU A 87 4.23 -8.50 5.07
N LYS A 88 4.96 -9.62 4.90
CA LYS A 88 4.36 -10.94 4.68
C LYS A 88 3.92 -11.56 6.00
N VAL A 89 2.70 -12.10 6.02
CA VAL A 89 2.19 -12.90 7.14
C VAL A 89 2.84 -14.28 7.13
N VAL A 90 3.55 -14.62 8.19
CA VAL A 90 4.18 -15.94 8.41
C VAL A 90 3.17 -16.90 9.02
N SER A 91 2.45 -16.45 10.06
CA SER A 91 1.47 -17.29 10.77
C SER A 91 0.33 -16.46 11.36
N VAL A 92 -0.78 -17.12 11.61
CA VAL A 92 -1.93 -16.53 12.32
C VAL A 92 -2.20 -17.37 13.56
N THR A 93 -2.28 -16.74 14.73
CA THR A 93 -2.42 -17.37 16.05
C THR A 93 -3.65 -16.84 16.79
N ARG A 94 -3.84 -17.20 18.05
CA ARG A 94 -4.94 -16.71 18.90
C ARG A 94 -4.80 -15.26 19.37
N ILE A 95 -3.60 -14.67 19.26
CA ILE A 95 -3.33 -13.29 19.71
C ILE A 95 -3.22 -12.30 18.55
N GLY A 96 -3.05 -12.79 17.33
CA GLY A 96 -2.84 -11.96 16.13
C GLY A 96 -2.11 -12.73 15.05
N ALA A 97 -1.55 -12.00 14.10
CA ALA A 97 -0.69 -12.53 13.06
C ALA A 97 0.78 -12.17 13.33
N PHE A 98 1.68 -13.00 12.89
CA PHE A 98 3.12 -12.74 12.92
C PHE A 98 3.60 -12.42 11.50
N LEU A 99 4.40 -11.37 11.39
CA LEU A 99 4.89 -10.81 10.14
C LEU A 99 6.41 -10.93 10.04
N ASP A 100 6.88 -11.34 8.87
CA ASP A 100 8.30 -11.35 8.54
C ASP A 100 8.77 -9.90 8.30
N TRP A 101 9.51 -9.35 9.23
CA TRP A 101 10.15 -8.04 9.12
C TRP A 101 11.68 -8.11 8.94
N GLY A 102 12.20 -9.32 8.63
CA GLY A 102 13.62 -9.54 8.32
C GLY A 102 14.52 -9.82 9.51
N LEU A 103 13.98 -9.94 10.71
CA LEU A 103 14.71 -10.27 11.93
C LEU A 103 14.35 -11.67 12.42
N GLU A 104 15.10 -12.18 13.39
CA GLU A 104 14.91 -13.54 13.92
C GLU A 104 13.53 -13.74 14.55
N LYS A 105 13.03 -12.75 15.28
CA LYS A 105 11.70 -12.76 15.89
C LYS A 105 10.70 -12.04 15.02
N ASP A 106 9.65 -12.73 14.59
CA ASP A 106 8.59 -12.15 13.79
C ASP A 106 7.83 -11.01 14.52
N LEU A 107 7.36 -10.03 13.77
CA LEU A 107 6.63 -8.87 14.28
C LEU A 107 5.16 -9.19 14.50
N LEU A 108 4.65 -8.98 15.70
CA LEU A 108 3.23 -9.20 16.03
C LEU A 108 2.33 -8.12 15.42
N LEU A 109 1.28 -8.54 14.73
CA LEU A 109 0.13 -7.74 14.32
C LEU A 109 -1.11 -8.16 15.13
N PRO A 110 -1.44 -7.50 16.24
CA PRO A 110 -2.58 -7.85 17.09
C PRO A 110 -3.91 -7.80 16.34
N PHE A 111 -4.90 -8.60 16.73
CA PHE A 111 -6.21 -8.60 16.07
C PHE A 111 -6.90 -7.22 16.05
N HIS A 112 -6.83 -6.47 17.14
CA HIS A 112 -7.43 -5.13 17.24
C HIS A 112 -6.74 -4.07 16.37
N GLU A 113 -5.56 -4.39 15.82
CA GLU A 113 -4.81 -3.55 14.88
C GLU A 113 -5.02 -3.97 13.42
N GLN A 114 -5.76 -5.04 13.16
CA GLN A 114 -6.11 -5.49 11.81
C GLN A 114 -7.37 -4.76 11.32
N THR A 115 -7.34 -4.22 10.12
CA THR A 115 -8.51 -3.59 9.45
C THR A 115 -9.33 -4.59 8.63
N ILE A 116 -8.72 -5.72 8.27
CA ILE A 116 -9.35 -6.87 7.61
C ILE A 116 -8.72 -8.15 8.15
N ARG A 117 -9.38 -9.28 7.95
CA ARG A 117 -8.81 -10.60 8.30
C ARG A 117 -7.63 -10.92 7.38
N VAL A 118 -6.45 -11.11 7.98
CA VAL A 118 -5.23 -11.43 7.23
C VAL A 118 -5.08 -12.93 6.98
N GLN A 119 -4.30 -13.30 5.96
CA GLN A 119 -4.06 -14.67 5.54
C GLN A 119 -2.56 -14.95 5.46
N THR A 120 -2.14 -16.12 5.95
CA THR A 120 -0.74 -16.59 5.86
C THR A 120 -0.27 -16.58 4.40
N GLY A 121 0.97 -16.17 4.19
CA GLY A 121 1.61 -16.08 2.88
C GLY A 121 1.32 -14.79 2.10
N ARG A 122 0.32 -13.97 2.50
CA ARG A 122 0.01 -12.69 1.88
C ARG A 122 0.75 -11.53 2.55
N GLU A 123 0.97 -10.47 1.79
CA GLU A 123 1.53 -9.22 2.28
C GLU A 123 0.43 -8.20 2.59
N TYR A 124 0.58 -7.48 3.69
CA TYR A 124 -0.33 -6.39 4.07
C TYR A 124 0.45 -5.15 4.47
N LEU A 125 -0.11 -3.99 4.12
CA LEU A 125 0.50 -2.72 4.47
C LEU A 125 0.34 -2.47 5.97
N VAL A 126 1.46 -2.26 6.65
CA VAL A 126 1.51 -2.03 8.08
C VAL A 126 2.46 -0.88 8.42
N ALA A 127 2.27 -0.30 9.59
CA ALA A 127 3.20 0.60 10.23
C ALA A 127 3.73 -0.04 11.51
N LEU A 128 4.98 0.28 11.88
CA LEU A 128 5.58 -0.11 13.14
C LEU A 128 5.18 0.88 14.25
N TYR A 129 4.83 0.38 15.42
CA TYR A 129 4.57 1.18 16.61
C TYR A 129 5.01 0.42 17.88
N LEU A 130 5.20 1.14 18.97
CA LEU A 130 5.38 0.52 20.30
C LEU A 130 4.03 0.43 20.99
N ASP A 131 3.70 -0.73 21.52
CA ASP A 131 2.52 -0.90 22.34
C ASP A 131 2.68 -0.22 23.73
N LYS A 132 1.66 -0.30 24.57
CA LYS A 132 1.67 0.31 25.93
C LYS A 132 2.77 -0.24 26.84
N THR A 133 3.35 -1.38 26.50
CA THR A 133 4.44 -2.00 27.24
C THR A 133 5.82 -1.70 26.65
N GLY A 134 5.88 -0.96 25.52
CA GLY A 134 7.12 -0.61 24.82
C GLY A 134 7.59 -1.69 23.83
N ARG A 135 6.74 -2.67 23.47
CA ARG A 135 7.08 -3.71 22.51
C ARG A 135 6.77 -3.27 21.08
N PRO A 136 7.68 -3.52 20.12
CA PRO A 136 7.41 -3.33 18.71
C PRO A 136 6.23 -4.20 18.24
N CYS A 137 5.22 -3.56 17.66
CA CYS A 137 4.04 -4.19 17.07
C CYS A 137 3.69 -3.56 15.72
N ALA A 138 3.01 -4.32 14.88
CA ALA A 138 2.48 -3.82 13.62
C ALA A 138 1.04 -3.34 13.76
N THR A 139 0.65 -2.33 12.97
CA THR A 139 -0.73 -1.90 12.81
C THR A 139 -1.09 -1.74 11.33
N MET A 140 -2.28 -2.18 10.94
CA MET A 140 -2.87 -1.91 9.63
C MET A 140 -3.62 -0.56 9.58
N LYS A 141 -3.74 0.15 10.70
CA LYS A 141 -4.39 1.47 10.80
C LYS A 141 -3.45 2.56 10.28
N VAL A 142 -3.05 2.46 9.02
CA VAL A 142 -2.04 3.35 8.41
C VAL A 142 -2.58 4.73 8.03
N TYR A 143 -3.90 4.89 7.99
CA TYR A 143 -4.54 6.13 7.51
C TYR A 143 -4.01 7.39 8.21
N GLU A 144 -3.95 7.41 9.53
CA GLU A 144 -3.50 8.57 10.31
C GLU A 144 -1.99 8.83 10.24
N ARG A 145 -1.25 7.90 9.66
CA ARG A 145 0.22 7.95 9.51
C ARG A 145 0.65 8.41 8.12
N LEU A 146 -0.28 8.44 7.16
CA LEU A 146 -0.03 8.94 5.82
C LEU A 146 -0.06 10.48 5.82
N LYS A 147 0.79 11.06 4.99
CA LYS A 147 0.93 12.51 4.83
C LYS A 147 -0.01 13.01 3.72
N ALA A 148 -0.46 14.25 3.86
CA ALA A 148 -0.95 15.08 2.77
C ALA A 148 0.25 15.70 2.00
N ASP A 149 -0.01 16.63 1.09
CA ASP A 149 1.02 17.43 0.40
C ASP A 149 2.10 16.59 -0.28
N ALA A 150 1.64 15.58 -1.03
CA ALA A 150 2.52 14.75 -1.84
C ALA A 150 3.19 15.58 -2.95
N PRO A 151 4.49 15.32 -3.27
CA PRO A 151 5.26 16.09 -4.27
C PRO A 151 4.89 15.69 -5.71
N TYR A 152 3.59 15.64 -6.01
CA TYR A 152 3.06 15.26 -7.31
C TYR A 152 2.13 16.31 -7.88
N ALA A 153 2.15 16.44 -9.21
CA ALA A 153 1.24 17.28 -9.97
C ALA A 153 0.11 16.46 -10.61
N VAL A 154 -0.97 17.15 -11.00
CA VAL A 154 -2.03 16.54 -11.82
C VAL A 154 -1.45 16.08 -13.15
N GLY A 155 -1.65 14.82 -13.46
CA GLY A 155 -1.08 14.18 -14.66
C GLY A 155 -0.01 13.15 -14.35
N ASP A 156 0.67 13.26 -13.23
CA ASP A 156 1.75 12.36 -12.83
C ASP A 156 1.27 10.94 -12.60
N TRP A 157 2.15 9.98 -12.86
CA TRP A 157 1.94 8.58 -12.56
C TRP A 157 2.64 8.21 -11.26
N VAL A 158 1.88 7.67 -10.32
CA VAL A 158 2.35 7.26 -9.01
C VAL A 158 2.20 5.75 -8.83
N ARG A 159 3.03 5.19 -7.95
CA ARG A 159 2.86 3.83 -7.43
C ARG A 159 2.20 3.93 -6.06
N GLY A 160 1.34 2.99 -5.75
CA GLY A 160 0.70 2.95 -4.46
C GLY A 160 0.27 1.55 -4.07
N TYR A 161 -0.13 1.41 -2.82
CA TYR A 161 -0.62 0.16 -2.24
C TYR A 161 -2.04 0.35 -1.73
N ILE A 162 -2.97 -0.50 -2.18
CA ILE A 162 -4.37 -0.44 -1.76
C ILE A 162 -4.48 -1.09 -0.38
N TYR A 163 -4.73 -0.30 0.65
CA TYR A 163 -4.80 -0.80 2.02
C TYR A 163 -6.22 -0.91 2.56
N ASN A 164 -7.20 -0.25 1.94
CA ASN A 164 -8.60 -0.33 2.31
C ASN A 164 -9.52 -0.02 1.11
N ILE A 165 -10.71 -0.62 1.07
CA ILE A 165 -11.75 -0.32 0.10
C ILE A 165 -13.06 -0.07 0.84
N ASN A 166 -13.61 1.14 0.66
CA ASN A 166 -14.95 1.49 1.12
C ASN A 166 -15.91 1.48 -0.08
N PRO A 167 -16.98 0.66 -0.07
CA PRO A 167 -17.90 0.54 -1.20
C PRO A 167 -18.57 1.86 -1.62
N ASN A 168 -18.73 2.80 -0.69
CA ASN A 168 -19.38 4.09 -0.94
C ASN A 168 -18.42 5.18 -1.40
N VAL A 169 -17.13 5.09 -1.02
CA VAL A 169 -16.11 6.13 -1.26
C VAL A 169 -15.16 5.74 -2.38
N GLY A 170 -14.59 4.53 -2.30
CA GLY A 170 -13.57 4.06 -3.23
C GLY A 170 -12.44 3.30 -2.55
N ALA A 171 -11.30 3.14 -3.24
CA ALA A 171 -10.12 2.48 -2.72
C ALA A 171 -9.13 3.50 -2.15
N PHE A 172 -8.73 3.29 -0.92
CA PHE A 172 -7.68 4.07 -0.24
C PHE A 172 -6.31 3.50 -0.60
N VAL A 173 -5.43 4.38 -1.05
CA VAL A 173 -4.11 4.04 -1.56
C VAL A 173 -3.05 4.77 -0.75
N ALA A 174 -2.03 4.05 -0.29
CA ALA A 174 -0.82 4.63 0.24
C ALA A 174 0.17 4.84 -0.92
N VAL A 175 0.25 6.05 -1.44
CA VAL A 175 1.18 6.43 -2.51
C VAL A 175 2.59 6.49 -1.92
N ASP A 176 3.52 5.74 -2.54
CA ASP A 176 4.92 5.56 -2.10
C ASP A 176 5.05 5.17 -0.62
N TYR A 177 4.00 4.53 -0.08
CA TYR A 177 3.88 4.19 1.35
C TYR A 177 3.92 5.40 2.30
N GLN A 178 3.67 6.61 1.80
CA GLN A 178 3.80 7.87 2.55
C GLN A 178 2.59 8.79 2.43
N TYR A 179 1.93 8.84 1.26
CA TYR A 179 0.95 9.86 0.97
C TYR A 179 -0.46 9.30 0.75
N HIS A 180 -1.46 10.11 1.13
CA HIS A 180 -2.86 9.78 0.91
C HIS A 180 -3.23 9.79 -0.58
N GLY A 181 -3.76 8.69 -1.07
CA GLY A 181 -4.40 8.58 -2.36
C GLY A 181 -5.79 7.97 -2.25
N LEU A 182 -6.69 8.38 -3.12
CA LEU A 182 -8.04 7.84 -3.25
C LEU A 182 -8.33 7.55 -4.72
N ILE A 183 -8.73 6.33 -5.02
CA ILE A 183 -9.38 5.99 -6.28
C ILE A 183 -10.88 6.04 -6.03
N PRO A 184 -11.61 7.03 -6.59
CA PRO A 184 -13.05 7.15 -6.38
C PRO A 184 -13.81 5.92 -6.86
N ARG A 185 -14.96 5.61 -6.23
CA ARG A 185 -15.81 4.46 -6.55
C ARG A 185 -16.07 4.29 -8.05
N GLN A 186 -16.33 5.38 -8.74
CA GLN A 186 -16.60 5.37 -10.19
C GLN A 186 -15.44 4.92 -11.07
N ASN A 187 -14.22 4.91 -10.52
CA ASN A 187 -12.98 4.48 -11.18
C ASN A 187 -12.50 3.10 -10.69
N LEU A 188 -13.27 2.44 -9.80
CA LEU A 188 -12.96 1.08 -9.36
C LEU A 188 -13.27 0.09 -10.48
N SER A 189 -12.30 -0.75 -10.79
CA SER A 189 -12.48 -1.95 -11.61
C SER A 189 -12.54 -3.20 -10.74
N ARG A 190 -12.99 -4.32 -11.30
CA ARG A 190 -13.09 -5.61 -10.58
C ARG A 190 -11.74 -6.16 -10.12
N ASP A 191 -10.65 -5.70 -10.73
CA ASP A 191 -9.28 -6.15 -10.44
C ASP A 191 -8.63 -5.40 -9.27
N ILE A 192 -9.34 -4.43 -8.68
CA ILE A 192 -8.84 -3.63 -7.56
C ILE A 192 -9.21 -4.32 -6.25
N HIS A 193 -8.19 -4.82 -5.56
CA HIS A 193 -8.35 -5.52 -4.28
C HIS A 193 -7.44 -4.92 -3.21
N VAL A 194 -7.84 -5.09 -1.94
CA VAL A 194 -6.96 -4.77 -0.80
C VAL A 194 -5.73 -5.67 -0.84
N ALA A 195 -4.62 -5.16 -0.34
CA ALA A 195 -3.32 -5.83 -0.32
C ALA A 195 -2.70 -6.03 -1.73
N THR A 196 -2.94 -5.07 -2.64
CA THR A 196 -2.33 -5.08 -3.97
C THR A 196 -1.63 -3.76 -4.29
N GLN A 197 -0.53 -3.86 -5.03
CA GLN A 197 0.14 -2.69 -5.61
C GLN A 197 -0.62 -2.21 -6.84
N ILE A 198 -0.62 -0.89 -7.04
CA ILE A 198 -1.25 -0.27 -8.19
C ILE A 198 -0.39 0.86 -8.75
N LYS A 199 -0.44 1.02 -10.06
CA LYS A 199 0.06 2.21 -10.76
C LYS A 199 -1.15 3.03 -11.19
N ALA A 200 -1.24 4.27 -10.73
CA ALA A 200 -2.35 5.16 -11.02
C ALA A 200 -1.86 6.55 -11.39
N ARG A 201 -2.69 7.31 -12.10
CA ARG A 201 -2.41 8.69 -12.47
C ARG A 201 -3.12 9.63 -11.52
N VAL A 202 -2.45 10.69 -11.09
CA VAL A 202 -3.05 11.80 -10.35
C VAL A 202 -4.01 12.55 -11.28
N THR A 203 -5.28 12.57 -10.95
CA THR A 203 -6.33 13.26 -11.73
C THR A 203 -6.72 14.59 -11.11
N GLU A 204 -6.53 14.72 -9.79
CA GLU A 204 -6.85 15.92 -9.03
C GLU A 204 -6.05 15.91 -7.72
N ILE A 205 -5.68 17.08 -7.23
CA ILE A 205 -5.21 17.31 -5.86
C ILE A 205 -6.33 18.04 -5.14
N ARG A 206 -6.90 17.40 -4.14
CA ARG A 206 -8.09 17.92 -3.45
C ARG A 206 -7.75 19.17 -2.63
N ARG A 207 -8.36 20.29 -2.94
CA ARG A 207 -8.05 21.61 -2.34
C ARG A 207 -8.21 21.66 -0.83
N ARG A 208 -9.13 20.86 -0.27
CA ARG A 208 -9.48 20.90 1.15
C ARG A 208 -8.40 20.32 2.07
N ASP A 209 -7.72 19.29 1.63
CA ASP A 209 -6.80 18.49 2.44
C ASP A 209 -5.60 17.94 1.66
N HIS A 210 -5.37 18.46 0.46
CA HIS A 210 -4.22 18.19 -0.40
C HIS A 210 -3.95 16.70 -0.69
N ARG A 211 -5.01 15.87 -0.61
CA ARG A 211 -4.91 14.43 -0.91
C ARG A 211 -5.04 14.19 -2.40
N LEU A 212 -4.36 13.16 -2.88
CA LEU A 212 -4.35 12.80 -4.29
C LEU A 212 -5.62 12.03 -4.66
N ILE A 213 -6.30 12.47 -5.72
CA ILE A 213 -7.34 11.69 -6.39
C ILE A 213 -6.70 10.97 -7.57
N LEU A 214 -6.89 9.66 -7.61
CA LEU A 214 -6.17 8.76 -8.50
C LEU A 214 -7.10 8.06 -9.49
N SER A 215 -6.58 7.77 -10.67
CA SER A 215 -7.22 6.89 -11.65
C SER A 215 -6.23 5.82 -12.14
N PRO A 216 -6.56 4.54 -12.05
CA PRO A 216 -5.74 3.46 -12.58
C PRO A 216 -5.75 3.42 -14.11
N HIS A 217 -6.71 4.10 -14.73
CA HIS A 217 -6.90 4.09 -16.17
C HIS A 217 -6.02 5.13 -16.87
N LYS A 218 -5.37 4.72 -17.96
CA LYS A 218 -4.75 5.68 -18.89
C LYS A 218 -5.85 6.57 -19.45
N GLN A 219 -5.55 7.88 -19.63
CA GLN A 219 -6.52 8.89 -20.11
C GLN A 219 -7.52 8.36 -21.15
N GLY A 220 -8.75 8.88 -21.14
CA GLY A 220 -9.94 8.47 -21.87
C GLY A 220 -9.82 7.97 -23.31
N TYR A 221 -8.68 8.17 -23.96
CA TYR A 221 -8.41 7.65 -25.30
C TYR A 221 -8.36 6.11 -25.37
N LYS A 222 -7.85 5.41 -24.32
CA LYS A 222 -7.87 3.94 -24.28
C LYS A 222 -9.22 3.38 -23.82
N MET A 223 -9.92 4.04 -22.90
CA MET A 223 -11.30 3.64 -22.55
C MET A 223 -12.26 3.81 -23.72
N ILE A 224 -12.15 4.94 -24.45
CA ILE A 224 -12.93 5.16 -25.67
C ILE A 224 -12.63 4.07 -26.71
N ASN A 225 -11.37 3.61 -26.84
CA ASN A 225 -11.02 2.51 -27.74
C ASN A 225 -11.51 1.15 -27.25
N THR A 226 -11.53 0.89 -25.93
CA THR A 226 -12.04 -0.39 -25.36
C THR A 226 -13.56 -0.42 -25.43
N ASP A 227 -14.23 0.65 -25.04
CA ASP A 227 -15.69 0.81 -25.14
C ASP A 227 -16.13 0.76 -26.60
N GLY A 228 -15.38 1.42 -27.49
CA GLY A 228 -15.58 1.37 -28.94
C GLY A 228 -15.38 -0.03 -29.51
N ALA A 229 -14.40 -0.80 -29.01
CA ALA A 229 -14.19 -2.18 -29.43
C ALA A 229 -15.36 -3.10 -29.03
N VAL A 230 -15.95 -2.90 -27.84
CA VAL A 230 -17.15 -3.63 -27.40
C VAL A 230 -18.33 -3.34 -28.33
N VAL A 231 -18.58 -2.04 -28.63
CA VAL A 231 -19.65 -1.64 -29.55
C VAL A 231 -19.42 -2.20 -30.95
N MET A 232 -18.21 -2.07 -31.50
CA MET A 232 -17.85 -2.59 -32.82
C MET A 232 -17.97 -4.10 -32.93
N LYS A 233 -17.56 -4.85 -31.90
CA LYS A 233 -17.70 -6.30 -31.85
C LYS A 233 -19.16 -6.72 -31.95
N LYS A 234 -20.05 -6.09 -31.16
CA LYS A 234 -21.49 -6.37 -31.22
C LYS A 234 -22.11 -5.94 -32.54
N LEU A 235 -21.74 -4.76 -33.04
CA LEU A 235 -22.25 -4.25 -34.32
C LEU A 235 -21.89 -5.20 -35.48
N LYS A 236 -20.67 -5.69 -35.54
CA LYS A 236 -20.26 -6.69 -36.56
C LYS A 236 -20.96 -8.03 -36.36
N ALA A 237 -21.10 -8.51 -35.11
CA ALA A 237 -21.80 -9.76 -34.83
C ALA A 237 -23.30 -9.72 -35.18
N ALA A 238 -23.92 -8.52 -35.14
CA ALA A 238 -25.30 -8.27 -35.54
C ALA A 238 -25.50 -7.94 -37.05
N GLY A 239 -24.50 -8.25 -37.88
CA GLY A 239 -24.60 -8.03 -39.31
C GLY A 239 -24.51 -6.55 -39.74
N GLY A 240 -24.00 -5.66 -38.89
CA GLY A 240 -23.77 -4.25 -39.20
C GLY A 240 -24.87 -3.29 -38.73
N PHE A 241 -25.91 -3.78 -38.06
CA PHE A 241 -26.97 -2.94 -37.49
C PHE A 241 -27.26 -3.27 -36.03
N LEU A 242 -27.49 -2.24 -35.23
CA LEU A 242 -27.94 -2.37 -33.83
C LEU A 242 -29.01 -1.31 -33.52
N PRO A 243 -30.18 -1.69 -32.98
CA PRO A 243 -31.29 -0.76 -32.69
C PRO A 243 -31.06 0.05 -31.40
N TYR A 244 -29.82 0.53 -31.20
CA TYR A 244 -29.40 1.29 -30.01
C TYR A 244 -28.76 2.60 -30.43
N GLY A 245 -29.08 3.67 -29.69
CA GLY A 245 -28.54 5.01 -29.96
C GLY A 245 -28.57 5.89 -28.72
N ASP A 246 -28.49 7.19 -28.93
CA ASP A 246 -28.43 8.21 -27.88
C ASP A 246 -29.64 8.19 -26.93
N LYS A 247 -30.82 7.77 -27.43
CA LYS A 247 -32.07 7.73 -26.68
C LYS A 247 -32.29 6.43 -25.91
N THR A 248 -31.47 5.40 -26.15
CA THR A 248 -31.59 4.09 -25.48
C THR A 248 -31.46 4.22 -23.96
N ALA A 249 -32.33 3.53 -23.23
CA ALA A 249 -32.35 3.57 -21.74
C ALA A 249 -31.03 3.09 -21.13
N PRO A 250 -30.55 3.67 -20.01
CA PRO A 250 -29.30 3.28 -19.36
C PRO A 250 -29.24 1.81 -18.96
N ALA A 251 -30.37 1.22 -18.53
CA ALA A 251 -30.46 -0.18 -18.15
C ALA A 251 -30.19 -1.11 -19.33
N VAL A 252 -30.75 -0.82 -20.51
CA VAL A 252 -30.55 -1.59 -21.75
C VAL A 252 -29.09 -1.50 -22.20
N ILE A 253 -28.49 -0.30 -22.16
CA ILE A 253 -27.07 -0.12 -22.51
C ILE A 253 -26.17 -0.92 -21.60
N ASN A 254 -26.45 -0.92 -20.30
CA ASN A 254 -25.67 -1.71 -19.34
C ASN A 254 -25.84 -3.23 -19.58
N GLN A 255 -27.06 -3.69 -19.77
CA GLN A 255 -27.35 -5.08 -20.05
C GLN A 255 -26.68 -5.57 -21.34
N GLU A 256 -26.79 -4.80 -22.41
CA GLU A 256 -26.28 -5.17 -23.73
C GLU A 256 -24.77 -4.98 -23.87
N PHE A 257 -24.21 -3.89 -23.42
CA PHE A 257 -22.82 -3.53 -23.68
C PHE A 257 -21.92 -3.61 -22.44
N GLY A 258 -22.48 -3.75 -21.22
CA GLY A 258 -21.72 -3.63 -19.98
C GLY A 258 -21.18 -2.21 -19.73
N LEU A 259 -21.73 -1.20 -20.39
CA LEU A 259 -21.29 0.19 -20.37
C LEU A 259 -22.30 1.10 -19.66
N SER A 260 -21.80 2.17 -19.04
CA SER A 260 -22.69 3.26 -18.64
C SER A 260 -23.18 4.02 -19.88
N LYS A 261 -24.35 4.68 -19.78
CA LYS A 261 -24.89 5.50 -20.91
C LYS A 261 -23.89 6.57 -21.38
N SER A 262 -23.15 7.20 -20.47
CA SER A 262 -22.14 8.20 -20.80
C SER A 262 -20.91 7.60 -21.52
N ALA A 263 -20.48 6.40 -21.12
CA ALA A 263 -19.40 5.67 -21.78
C ALA A 263 -19.81 5.23 -23.20
N PHE A 264 -21.03 4.68 -23.33
CA PHE A 264 -21.59 4.31 -24.62
C PHE A 264 -21.69 5.50 -25.59
N LYS A 265 -22.25 6.65 -25.13
CA LYS A 265 -22.31 7.87 -25.94
C LYS A 265 -20.95 8.35 -26.41
N ARG A 266 -19.96 8.37 -25.55
CA ARG A 266 -18.58 8.73 -25.92
C ARG A 266 -18.00 7.76 -26.95
N ALA A 267 -18.22 6.45 -26.77
CA ALA A 267 -17.73 5.42 -27.66
C ALA A 267 -18.32 5.55 -29.08
N ILE A 268 -19.65 5.65 -29.21
CA ILE A 268 -20.30 5.76 -30.51
C ILE A 268 -19.95 7.08 -31.20
N GLY A 269 -19.92 8.21 -30.49
CA GLY A 269 -19.51 9.50 -31.06
C GLY A 269 -18.05 9.50 -31.56
N HIS A 270 -17.15 8.80 -30.88
CA HIS A 270 -15.77 8.62 -31.32
C HIS A 270 -15.65 7.73 -32.54
N LEU A 271 -16.40 6.63 -32.60
CA LEU A 271 -16.45 5.73 -33.77
C LEU A 271 -17.04 6.43 -34.99
N GLN A 272 -18.08 7.26 -34.79
CA GLN A 272 -18.69 8.09 -35.86
C GLN A 272 -17.67 9.10 -36.42
N LYS A 273 -16.95 9.83 -35.56
CA LYS A 273 -15.88 10.76 -35.99
C LYS A 273 -14.76 10.08 -36.76
N ARG A 274 -14.52 8.79 -36.52
CA ARG A 274 -13.56 7.97 -37.26
C ARG A 274 -14.11 7.30 -38.51
N GLY A 275 -15.35 7.57 -38.88
CA GLY A 275 -16.01 6.96 -40.06
C GLY A 275 -16.20 5.45 -39.95
N LYS A 276 -16.31 4.89 -38.72
CA LYS A 276 -16.48 3.46 -38.51
C LYS A 276 -17.94 3.03 -38.41
N LEU A 277 -18.82 3.94 -38.00
CA LEU A 277 -20.27 3.75 -37.95
C LEU A 277 -21.01 5.07 -38.22
N ARG A 278 -22.31 4.96 -38.55
CA ARG A 278 -23.28 6.08 -38.55
C ARG A 278 -24.28 5.88 -37.42
N ILE A 279 -24.71 7.01 -36.83
CA ILE A 279 -25.77 7.04 -35.86
C ILE A 279 -26.99 7.60 -36.55
N GLU A 280 -28.00 6.78 -36.76
CA GLU A 280 -29.26 7.15 -37.44
C GLU A 280 -30.44 7.12 -36.44
N ARG A 281 -31.63 7.46 -36.88
CA ARG A 281 -32.81 7.53 -35.99
C ARG A 281 -33.23 6.15 -35.46
N ASP A 282 -32.98 5.11 -36.21
CA ASP A 282 -33.28 3.70 -35.92
C ASP A 282 -32.17 2.97 -35.16
N GLY A 283 -30.93 3.48 -35.16
CA GLY A 283 -29.81 2.84 -34.45
C GLY A 283 -28.44 3.15 -35.00
N LEU A 284 -27.53 2.20 -34.78
CA LEU A 284 -26.14 2.24 -35.22
C LEU A 284 -25.96 1.40 -36.48
N HIS A 285 -25.36 1.98 -37.50
CA HIS A 285 -25.04 1.32 -38.76
C HIS A 285 -23.53 1.27 -38.99
N LEU A 286 -22.99 0.09 -39.34
CA LEU A 286 -21.60 -0.08 -39.71
C LEU A 286 -21.31 0.62 -41.04
N ILE A 287 -20.23 1.36 -41.12
CA ILE A 287 -19.70 1.89 -42.38
C ILE A 287 -18.66 0.89 -42.89
N SER A 288 -18.87 0.38 -44.08
CA SER A 288 -17.98 -0.57 -44.78
C SER A 288 -16.63 0.06 -45.07
#